data_1fdc8811cb315316b6fd9c26fa50d3b1
#
_entry.id   1fdc8811cb315316b6fd9c26fa50d3b1
#
_cell.length_a   1.000
_cell.length_b   1.000
_cell.length_c   1.000
_cell.angle_alpha   90.00
_cell.angle_beta   90.00
_cell.angle_gamma   90.00
#
_symmetry.space_group_name_H-M   'P 1'
#
loop_
_entity.id
_entity.type
_entity.pdbx_description
1 polymer ?
#
loop_
_entity_poly.entity_id
_entity_poly.type
_entity_poly.pdbx_seq_one_letter_code
_entity_poly.pdbx_strand_id
1 'polypeptide(L)'
;MRGIFVIILLICSLSVYGQTEKRPLWKIQLEGALDNYSRWEVDPSVTFQPFKYAGIGVSFLFSKSLDGIHLNGVSADKKFRFELNDEKVLSTHLACRIAPQFYSPSWILGHDREYALYLTFSPDITCSFPPTKHITLAYFPNSTGVWTPHHYEEITTSRAEPLSFQLKTSVSLEIEESLIISLGYTLSNLDPYSGVRETVFDGNMLNLGKKRPFFHSLSIGIGWRF
;
A
#
# COMPACT_ATOMS: atom_id res chain seq x y z
N MET A 1 8.67 22.50 -14.15
CA MET A 1 7.35 22.00 -14.57
C MET A 1 7.16 21.85 -16.09
N ARG A 2 7.69 22.75 -16.93
CA ARG A 2 7.56 22.65 -18.41
C ARG A 2 8.19 21.39 -19.02
N GLY A 3 9.32 20.90 -18.51
CA GLY A 3 10.00 19.70 -19.03
C GLY A 3 9.24 18.39 -18.81
N ILE A 4 8.53 18.24 -17.70
CA ILE A 4 7.73 17.03 -17.39
C ILE A 4 6.54 16.92 -18.35
N PHE A 5 5.91 18.03 -18.69
CA PHE A 5 4.79 18.08 -19.64
C PHE A 5 5.21 17.67 -21.07
N VAL A 6 6.42 18.07 -21.50
CA VAL A 6 6.98 17.69 -22.79
C VAL A 6 7.31 16.20 -22.83
N ILE A 7 7.84 15.62 -21.76
CA ILE A 7 8.12 14.19 -21.66
C ILE A 7 6.82 13.36 -21.70
N ILE A 8 5.79 13.79 -20.99
CA ILE A 8 4.48 13.14 -21.02
C ILE A 8 3.85 13.20 -22.42
N LEU A 9 3.90 14.36 -23.08
CA LEU A 9 3.43 14.54 -24.46
C LEU A 9 4.21 13.68 -25.46
N LEU A 10 5.54 13.55 -25.31
CA LEU A 10 6.39 12.70 -26.15
C LEU A 10 6.06 11.21 -25.95
N ILE A 11 5.84 10.78 -24.71
CA ILE A 11 5.41 9.39 -24.40
C ILE A 11 4.03 9.13 -24.99
N CYS A 12 3.09 10.07 -24.88
CA CYS A 12 1.74 9.95 -25.46
C CYS A 12 1.80 9.89 -27.00
N SER A 13 2.66 10.69 -27.65
CA SER A 13 2.79 10.69 -29.11
C SER A 13 3.40 9.41 -29.67
N LEU A 14 4.36 8.81 -28.97
CA LEU A 14 4.95 7.52 -29.35
C LEU A 14 3.95 6.35 -29.23
N SER A 15 2.93 6.49 -28.39
CA SER A 15 1.90 5.46 -28.17
C SER A 15 0.87 5.39 -29.30
N VAL A 16 0.70 6.44 -30.09
CA VAL A 16 -0.34 6.53 -31.15
C VAL A 16 0.04 5.76 -32.42
N TYR A 17 1.32 5.56 -32.69
CA TYR A 17 1.80 5.00 -33.96
C TYR A 17 1.78 3.45 -34.08
N GLY A 18 1.23 2.71 -33.13
CA GLY A 18 1.36 1.24 -33.09
C GLY A 18 0.09 0.41 -33.00
N GLN A 19 -1.09 0.99 -33.21
CA GLN A 19 -2.35 0.24 -32.98
C GLN A 19 -2.94 -0.34 -34.27
N THR A 20 -2.58 -1.56 -34.60
CA THR A 20 -3.30 -2.37 -35.62
C THR A 20 -3.89 -3.67 -35.11
N GLU A 21 -3.62 -4.08 -33.86
CA GLU A 21 -4.19 -5.30 -33.27
C GLU A 21 -5.25 -4.93 -32.20
N LYS A 22 -6.43 -5.56 -32.30
CA LYS A 22 -7.46 -5.50 -31.24
C LYS A 22 -6.93 -6.23 -29.99
N ARG A 23 -6.40 -5.46 -29.05
CA ARG A 23 -5.96 -6.01 -27.77
C ARG A 23 -7.05 -5.86 -26.72
N PRO A 24 -7.16 -6.79 -25.79
CA PRO A 24 -7.99 -6.59 -24.61
C PRO A 24 -7.61 -5.32 -23.88
N LEU A 25 -8.63 -4.47 -23.58
CA LEU A 25 -8.39 -3.15 -22.99
C LEU A 25 -8.38 -3.17 -21.47
N TRP A 26 -8.92 -4.20 -20.86
CA TRP A 26 -9.08 -4.31 -19.43
C TRP A 26 -8.21 -5.42 -18.84
N LYS A 27 -7.65 -5.15 -17.69
CA LYS A 27 -6.93 -6.12 -16.87
C LYS A 27 -7.45 -6.02 -15.44
N ILE A 28 -7.80 -7.15 -14.85
CA ILE A 28 -8.00 -7.29 -13.41
C ILE A 28 -6.81 -8.03 -12.83
N GLN A 29 -6.40 -7.66 -11.63
CA GLN A 29 -5.27 -8.31 -10.98
C GLN A 29 -5.47 -8.30 -9.47
N LEU A 30 -5.07 -9.38 -8.83
CA LEU A 30 -4.98 -9.51 -7.38
C LEU A 30 -3.51 -9.73 -7.02
N GLU A 31 -2.99 -8.90 -6.15
CA GLU A 31 -1.63 -9.00 -5.66
C GLU A 31 -1.60 -9.25 -4.16
N GLY A 32 -0.68 -10.09 -3.72
CA GLY A 32 -0.28 -10.25 -2.34
C GLY A 32 1.14 -9.75 -2.16
N ALA A 33 1.43 -9.04 -1.07
CA ALA A 33 2.75 -8.50 -0.82
C ALA A 33 3.16 -8.58 0.65
N LEU A 34 4.46 -8.47 0.87
CA LEU A 34 5.08 -8.31 2.19
C LEU A 34 5.93 -7.06 2.18
N ASP A 35 5.78 -6.24 3.22
CA ASP A 35 6.50 -4.98 3.34
C ASP A 35 7.59 -5.02 4.43
N ASN A 36 8.44 -4.00 4.44
CA ASN A 36 9.51 -3.86 5.41
C ASN A 36 9.05 -3.40 6.81
N TYR A 37 7.74 -3.19 7.04
CA TYR A 37 7.13 -2.99 8.35
C TYR A 37 6.53 -4.28 8.93
N SER A 38 6.90 -5.44 8.37
CA SER A 38 6.34 -6.76 8.75
C SER A 38 4.82 -6.79 8.60
N ARG A 39 4.33 -6.31 7.44
CA ARG A 39 2.91 -6.30 7.11
C ARG A 39 2.69 -7.14 5.86
N TRP A 40 1.56 -7.80 5.81
CA TRP A 40 1.07 -8.36 4.57
C TRP A 40 0.07 -7.41 3.92
N GLU A 41 0.02 -7.45 2.61
CA GLU A 41 -0.83 -6.61 1.78
C GLU A 41 -1.62 -7.46 0.81
N VAL A 42 -2.85 -7.01 0.52
CA VAL A 42 -3.68 -7.51 -0.58
C VAL A 42 -4.14 -6.31 -1.38
N ASP A 43 -3.96 -6.37 -2.70
CA ASP A 43 -4.16 -5.24 -3.60
C ASP A 43 -4.93 -5.70 -4.86
N PRO A 44 -6.28 -5.80 -4.81
CA PRO A 44 -7.09 -5.95 -6.00
C PRO A 44 -7.05 -4.69 -6.85
N SER A 45 -6.84 -4.86 -8.16
CA SER A 45 -6.70 -3.75 -9.10
C SER A 45 -7.44 -3.99 -10.40
N VAL A 46 -7.87 -2.90 -11.01
CA VAL A 46 -8.42 -2.86 -12.36
C VAL A 46 -7.60 -1.85 -13.16
N THR A 47 -7.17 -2.25 -14.34
CA THR A 47 -6.39 -1.40 -15.25
C THR A 47 -7.10 -1.30 -16.59
N PHE A 48 -7.22 -0.08 -17.08
CA PHE A 48 -7.64 0.23 -18.44
C PHE A 48 -6.39 0.58 -19.26
N GLN A 49 -6.14 -0.18 -20.33
CA GLN A 49 -4.95 -0.05 -21.18
C GLN A 49 -5.35 0.30 -22.62
N PRO A 50 -5.71 1.57 -22.90
CA PRO A 50 -6.09 2.00 -24.26
C PRO A 50 -4.91 2.05 -25.21
N PHE A 51 -3.68 2.13 -24.70
CA PHE A 51 -2.46 2.22 -25.51
C PHE A 51 -1.58 0.98 -25.33
N LYS A 52 -0.81 0.67 -26.36
CA LYS A 52 0.08 -0.50 -26.35
C LYS A 52 1.06 -0.52 -25.17
N TYR A 53 1.56 0.67 -24.79
CA TYR A 53 2.59 0.82 -23.78
C TYR A 53 2.16 1.66 -22.57
N ALA A 54 0.88 2.03 -22.50
CA ALA A 54 0.40 2.84 -21.40
C ALA A 54 -1.05 2.52 -21.02
N GLY A 55 -1.35 2.62 -19.74
CA GLY A 55 -2.66 2.43 -19.17
C GLY A 55 -2.84 3.23 -17.89
N ILE A 56 -4.01 3.13 -17.30
CA ILE A 56 -4.31 3.68 -15.98
C ILE A 56 -4.98 2.61 -15.13
N GLY A 57 -4.50 2.45 -13.92
CA GLY A 57 -5.03 1.50 -12.95
C GLY A 57 -5.61 2.19 -11.71
N VAL A 58 -6.58 1.52 -11.11
CA VAL A 58 -7.11 1.85 -9.78
C VAL A 58 -7.04 0.59 -8.94
N SER A 59 -6.63 0.71 -7.69
CA SER A 59 -6.59 -0.42 -6.78
C SER A 59 -6.96 -0.04 -5.35
N PHE A 60 -7.28 -1.06 -4.55
CA PHE A 60 -7.60 -0.94 -3.13
C PHE A 60 -6.62 -1.75 -2.32
N LEU A 61 -5.73 -1.05 -1.63
CA LEU A 61 -4.79 -1.67 -0.73
C LEU A 61 -5.45 -1.97 0.61
N PHE A 62 -5.43 -3.22 0.99
CA PHE A 62 -5.65 -3.66 2.36
C PHE A 62 -4.35 -4.22 2.91
N SER A 63 -3.91 -3.74 4.06
CA SER A 63 -2.73 -4.28 4.71
C SER A 63 -2.90 -4.43 6.22
N LYS A 64 -2.20 -5.42 6.78
CA LYS A 64 -2.25 -5.71 8.21
C LYS A 64 -0.86 -6.12 8.72
N SER A 65 -0.50 -5.64 9.91
CA SER A 65 0.73 -6.04 10.60
C SER A 65 0.70 -7.52 10.95
N LEU A 66 1.81 -8.22 10.73
CA LEU A 66 2.03 -9.59 11.18
C LEU A 66 2.30 -9.61 12.69
N ASP A 67 3.01 -8.61 13.18
CA ASP A 67 3.26 -8.41 14.59
C ASP A 67 2.18 -7.51 15.16
N GLY A 68 1.57 -7.85 16.28
CA GLY A 68 0.65 -6.99 16.99
C GLY A 68 1.32 -5.64 17.35
N ILE A 69 0.55 -4.55 17.32
CA ILE A 69 1.04 -3.28 17.83
C ILE A 69 0.78 -3.27 19.32
N HIS A 70 1.81 -3.55 20.10
CA HIS A 70 1.74 -3.45 21.54
C HIS A 70 2.01 -2.00 21.96
N LEU A 71 0.98 -1.37 22.47
CA LEU A 71 1.06 -0.06 23.05
C LEU A 71 0.82 -0.19 24.56
N ASN A 72 1.86 0.04 25.32
CA ASN A 72 1.80 0.03 26.79
C ASN A 72 2.63 1.18 27.36
N GLY A 73 2.29 1.59 28.55
CA GLY A 73 3.00 2.66 29.23
C GLY A 73 2.51 2.89 30.66
N VAL A 74 3.02 3.94 31.26
CA VAL A 74 2.62 4.40 32.58
C VAL A 74 2.11 5.83 32.44
N SER A 75 0.98 6.14 33.07
CA SER A 75 0.39 7.49 33.11
C SER A 75 1.38 8.52 33.68
N ALA A 76 1.23 9.80 33.31
CA ALA A 76 2.10 10.87 33.76
C ALA A 76 2.16 11.00 35.30
N ASP A 77 1.06 10.71 35.99
CA ASP A 77 0.96 10.70 37.45
C ASP A 77 1.52 9.42 38.10
N LYS A 78 1.98 8.45 37.28
CA LYS A 78 2.52 7.14 37.68
C LYS A 78 1.56 6.25 38.49
N LYS A 79 0.26 6.58 38.57
CA LYS A 79 -0.72 5.80 39.31
C LYS A 79 -1.27 4.62 38.53
N PHE A 80 -1.28 4.74 37.20
CA PHE A 80 -1.82 3.73 36.31
C PHE A 80 -0.77 3.29 35.28
N ARG A 81 -0.85 2.04 34.87
CA ARG A 81 -0.28 1.56 33.62
C ARG A 81 -1.43 1.45 32.61
N PHE A 82 -1.15 1.70 31.36
CA PHE A 82 -2.13 1.56 30.28
C PHE A 82 -1.67 0.56 29.24
N GLU A 83 -2.63 -0.11 28.64
CA GLU A 83 -2.42 -1.05 27.55
C GLU A 83 -3.49 -0.83 26.47
N LEU A 84 -3.13 -1.08 25.21
CA LEU A 84 -4.07 -1.01 24.10
C LEU A 84 -5.06 -2.19 24.20
N ASN A 85 -6.37 -1.87 24.27
CA ASN A 85 -7.41 -2.88 24.39
C ASN A 85 -7.73 -3.56 23.03
N ASP A 86 -7.61 -2.83 21.92
CA ASP A 86 -7.87 -3.35 20.58
C ASP A 86 -6.69 -3.10 19.63
N GLU A 87 -5.77 -4.05 19.58
CA GLU A 87 -4.60 -4.02 18.72
C GLU A 87 -4.94 -4.09 17.21
N LYS A 88 -6.13 -4.62 16.87
CA LYS A 88 -6.53 -4.83 15.47
C LYS A 88 -6.73 -3.50 14.74
N VAL A 89 -7.25 -2.49 15.42
CA VAL A 89 -7.53 -1.17 14.84
C VAL A 89 -6.24 -0.52 14.33
N LEU A 90 -5.17 -0.58 15.10
CA LEU A 90 -3.88 0.00 14.71
C LEU A 90 -3.13 -0.87 13.69
N SER A 91 -3.33 -2.17 13.71
CA SER A 91 -2.62 -3.10 12.84
C SER A 91 -3.08 -3.04 11.38
N THR A 92 -4.31 -2.59 11.10
CA THR A 92 -4.88 -2.53 9.75
C THR A 92 -4.69 -1.17 9.09
N HIS A 93 -4.49 -1.17 7.78
CA HIS A 93 -4.42 0.04 6.96
C HIS A 93 -5.15 -0.20 5.64
N LEU A 94 -5.96 0.77 5.24
CA LEU A 94 -6.69 0.79 3.97
C LEU A 94 -6.24 1.99 3.15
N ALA A 95 -6.13 1.80 1.84
CA ALA A 95 -5.85 2.89 0.93
C ALA A 95 -6.44 2.63 -0.45
N CYS A 96 -6.69 3.69 -1.19
CA CYS A 96 -7.01 3.66 -2.62
C CYS A 96 -5.79 4.17 -3.39
N ARG A 97 -5.49 3.56 -4.53
CA ARG A 97 -4.38 3.93 -5.40
C ARG A 97 -4.89 4.28 -6.79
N ILE A 98 -4.26 5.27 -7.39
CA ILE A 98 -4.43 5.59 -8.81
C ILE A 98 -3.03 5.61 -9.42
N ALA A 99 -2.87 4.86 -10.51
CA ALA A 99 -1.57 4.55 -11.07
C ALA A 99 -1.57 4.61 -12.59
N PRO A 100 -0.94 5.58 -13.22
CA PRO A 100 -0.52 5.42 -14.61
C PRO A 100 0.46 4.23 -14.71
N GLN A 101 0.25 3.38 -15.70
CA GLN A 101 1.08 2.20 -15.93
C GLN A 101 1.77 2.32 -17.28
N PHE A 102 3.06 2.07 -17.29
CA PHE A 102 3.89 2.05 -18.49
C PHE A 102 4.46 0.66 -18.70
N TYR A 103 4.35 0.16 -19.92
CA TYR A 103 4.75 -1.20 -20.28
C TYR A 103 5.94 -1.18 -21.23
N SER A 104 6.90 -2.07 -20.99
CA SER A 104 7.97 -2.31 -21.99
C SER A 104 7.39 -3.04 -23.22
N PRO A 105 8.14 -3.08 -24.33
CA PRO A 105 7.92 -4.09 -25.35
C PRO A 105 7.94 -5.49 -24.72
N SER A 106 7.11 -6.39 -25.25
CA SER A 106 7.05 -7.77 -24.77
C SER A 106 8.14 -8.61 -25.44
N TRP A 107 8.82 -9.43 -24.65
CA TRP A 107 9.69 -10.51 -25.15
C TRP A 107 8.83 -11.75 -25.31
N ILE A 108 8.63 -12.18 -26.55
CA ILE A 108 7.86 -13.37 -26.85
C ILE A 108 8.73 -14.61 -26.60
N LEU A 109 8.20 -15.55 -25.83
CA LEU A 109 8.82 -16.81 -25.52
C LEU A 109 7.93 -17.93 -26.07
N GLY A 110 8.54 -18.99 -26.66
CA GLY A 110 7.81 -20.07 -27.30
C GLY A 110 7.55 -19.86 -28.79
N HIS A 111 6.97 -20.88 -29.46
CA HIS A 111 6.78 -20.88 -30.92
C HIS A 111 5.56 -20.10 -31.39
N ASP A 112 4.46 -20.13 -30.61
CA ASP A 112 3.14 -19.61 -31.02
C ASP A 112 2.68 -18.41 -30.18
N ARG A 113 3.61 -17.61 -29.67
CA ARG A 113 3.30 -16.47 -28.76
C ARG A 113 2.56 -16.88 -27.47
N GLU A 114 2.72 -18.12 -27.05
CA GLU A 114 2.07 -18.65 -25.84
C GLU A 114 2.46 -17.88 -24.59
N TYR A 115 3.69 -17.32 -24.58
CA TYR A 115 4.22 -16.60 -23.42
C TYR A 115 4.79 -15.25 -23.83
N ALA A 116 4.44 -14.21 -23.11
CA ALA A 116 4.99 -12.87 -23.28
C ALA A 116 5.50 -12.33 -21.94
N LEU A 117 6.79 -12.00 -21.88
CA LEU A 117 7.40 -11.38 -20.71
C LEU A 117 7.49 -9.88 -20.95
N TYR A 118 7.11 -9.06 -19.98
CA TYR A 118 7.25 -7.60 -20.05
C TYR A 118 7.47 -6.98 -18.67
N LEU A 119 8.01 -5.76 -18.68
CA LEU A 119 8.18 -4.95 -17.50
C LEU A 119 7.05 -3.93 -17.41
N THR A 120 6.60 -3.67 -16.20
CA THR A 120 5.67 -2.59 -15.89
C THR A 120 6.32 -1.61 -14.94
N PHE A 121 6.14 -0.32 -15.20
CA PHE A 121 6.56 0.79 -14.36
C PHE A 121 5.32 1.61 -14.01
N SER A 122 5.06 1.81 -12.73
CA SER A 122 3.84 2.45 -12.24
C SER A 122 4.16 3.43 -11.10
N PRO A 123 4.20 4.74 -11.41
CA PRO A 123 4.19 5.77 -10.37
C PRO A 123 2.77 5.94 -9.84
N ASP A 124 2.58 5.72 -8.54
CA ASP A 124 1.26 5.66 -7.92
C ASP A 124 1.06 6.81 -6.94
N ILE A 125 -0.18 7.29 -6.87
CA ILE A 125 -0.66 8.15 -5.79
C ILE A 125 -1.58 7.30 -4.92
N THR A 126 -1.24 7.23 -3.63
CA THR A 126 -1.99 6.46 -2.64
C THR A 126 -2.69 7.40 -1.68
N CYS A 127 -4.00 7.20 -1.50
CA CYS A 127 -4.84 7.90 -0.54
C CYS A 127 -5.22 6.97 0.60
N SER A 128 -4.75 7.26 1.82
CA SER A 128 -5.02 6.47 3.01
C SER A 128 -6.35 6.82 3.66
N PHE A 129 -7.09 5.81 4.15
CA PHE A 129 -8.34 6.00 4.87
C PHE A 129 -8.55 4.88 5.93
N PRO A 130 -9.34 5.11 6.99
CA PRO A 130 -9.81 6.41 7.44
C PRO A 130 -8.64 7.32 7.89
N PRO A 131 -8.82 8.65 7.83
CA PRO A 131 -7.75 9.58 8.21
C PRO A 131 -7.42 9.54 9.70
N THR A 132 -8.38 9.13 10.54
CA THR A 132 -8.24 8.98 11.99
C THR A 132 -8.77 7.63 12.40
N LYS A 133 -8.26 7.09 13.51
CA LYS A 133 -8.73 5.84 14.11
C LYS A 133 -9.12 6.08 15.56
N HIS A 134 -10.15 5.37 16.01
CA HIS A 134 -10.54 5.33 17.41
C HIS A 134 -9.85 4.13 18.06
N ILE A 135 -9.17 4.36 19.16
CA ILE A 135 -8.48 3.34 19.95
C ILE A 135 -8.96 3.42 21.40
N THR A 136 -9.05 2.27 22.04
CA THR A 136 -9.44 2.17 23.45
C THR A 136 -8.23 1.74 24.25
N LEU A 137 -7.88 2.51 25.27
CA LEU A 137 -6.86 2.18 26.25
C LEU A 137 -7.50 1.65 27.51
N ALA A 138 -6.97 0.57 28.04
CA ALA A 138 -7.34 0.02 29.33
C ALA A 138 -6.31 0.47 30.38
N TYR A 139 -6.78 1.09 31.44
CA TYR A 139 -5.96 1.55 32.56
C TYR A 139 -6.02 0.59 33.72
N PHE A 140 -4.87 0.19 34.20
CA PHE A 140 -4.70 -0.71 35.34
C PHE A 140 -4.00 0.04 36.48
N PRO A 141 -4.38 -0.14 37.74
CA PRO A 141 -3.60 0.39 38.85
C PRO A 141 -2.16 -0.05 38.81
N ASN A 142 -1.21 0.89 38.96
CA ASN A 142 0.22 0.62 38.92
C ASN A 142 0.73 -0.05 40.21
N SER A 143 -0.04 -1.04 40.72
CA SER A 143 0.29 -1.85 41.85
C SER A 143 0.51 -3.30 41.43
N THR A 144 1.44 -3.99 42.06
CA THR A 144 1.74 -5.40 41.76
C THR A 144 0.51 -6.28 42.02
N GLY A 145 0.16 -7.09 41.02
CA GLY A 145 -0.88 -8.12 41.15
C GLY A 145 -2.32 -7.70 40.77
N VAL A 146 -2.53 -6.44 40.35
CA VAL A 146 -3.85 -6.00 39.85
C VAL A 146 -3.94 -6.09 38.37
N TRP A 147 -4.80 -6.99 37.86
CA TRP A 147 -4.98 -7.25 36.41
C TRP A 147 -6.37 -6.83 35.91
N THR A 148 -7.17 -6.22 36.77
CA THR A 148 -8.50 -5.73 36.40
C THR A 148 -8.39 -4.28 35.97
N PRO A 149 -8.91 -3.91 34.78
CA PRO A 149 -8.92 -2.52 34.37
C PRO A 149 -9.72 -1.66 35.36
N HIS A 150 -9.15 -0.50 35.69
CA HIS A 150 -9.83 0.50 36.53
C HIS A 150 -10.85 1.29 35.69
N HIS A 151 -10.44 1.67 34.46
CA HIS A 151 -11.30 2.34 33.49
C HIS A 151 -10.75 2.17 32.08
N TYR A 152 -11.57 2.53 31.10
CA TYR A 152 -11.22 2.57 29.69
C TYR A 152 -11.30 4.02 29.21
N GLU A 153 -10.40 4.41 28.33
CA GLU A 153 -10.42 5.71 27.69
C GLU A 153 -10.39 5.53 26.17
N GLU A 154 -11.31 6.18 25.47
CA GLU A 154 -11.32 6.23 24.02
C GLU A 154 -10.53 7.43 23.53
N ILE A 155 -9.58 7.18 22.66
CA ILE A 155 -8.73 8.21 22.06
C ILE A 155 -8.87 8.17 20.54
N THR A 156 -8.94 9.32 19.93
CA THR A 156 -8.85 9.45 18.49
C THR A 156 -7.42 9.76 18.11
N THR A 157 -6.85 8.96 17.20
CA THR A 157 -5.49 9.20 16.69
C THR A 157 -5.41 10.54 15.97
N SER A 158 -4.22 11.12 15.89
CA SER A 158 -3.94 12.23 15.00
C SER A 158 -4.25 11.83 13.55
N ARG A 159 -4.41 12.84 12.69
CA ARG A 159 -4.71 12.61 11.29
C ARG A 159 -3.50 11.99 10.58
N ALA A 160 -3.71 10.82 9.97
CA ALA A 160 -2.68 10.19 9.14
C ALA A 160 -2.34 11.05 7.90
N GLU A 161 -1.13 10.90 7.38
CA GLU A 161 -0.75 11.48 6.09
C GLU A 161 -1.74 11.00 5.01
N PRO A 162 -2.53 11.90 4.39
CA PRO A 162 -3.63 11.49 3.52
C PRO A 162 -3.12 10.97 2.17
N LEU A 163 -2.00 11.48 1.70
CA LEU A 163 -1.44 11.16 0.39
C LEU A 163 0.00 10.68 0.53
N SER A 164 0.33 9.64 -0.19
CA SER A 164 1.70 9.17 -0.38
C SER A 164 1.97 8.86 -1.85
N PHE A 165 3.25 8.92 -2.22
CA PHE A 165 3.71 8.59 -3.56
C PHE A 165 4.42 7.25 -3.51
N GLN A 166 4.17 6.43 -4.52
CA GLN A 166 4.79 5.13 -4.66
C GLN A 166 5.34 4.98 -6.07
N LEU A 167 6.37 4.18 -6.17
CA LEU A 167 6.94 3.74 -7.42
C LEU A 167 6.98 2.23 -7.43
N LYS A 168 6.19 1.63 -8.30
CA LYS A 168 6.13 0.19 -8.46
C LYS A 168 6.76 -0.22 -9.78
N THR A 169 7.61 -1.24 -9.73
CA THR A 169 8.14 -1.94 -10.89
C THR A 169 7.77 -3.40 -10.81
N SER A 170 7.36 -4.01 -11.91
CA SER A 170 7.05 -5.44 -11.94
C SER A 170 7.51 -6.09 -13.24
N VAL A 171 7.85 -7.37 -13.11
CA VAL A 171 8.03 -8.31 -14.22
C VAL A 171 6.76 -9.13 -14.32
N SER A 172 6.18 -9.21 -15.51
CA SER A 172 4.93 -9.93 -15.75
C SER A 172 5.13 -10.95 -16.86
N LEU A 173 4.67 -12.16 -16.61
CA LEU A 173 4.54 -13.24 -17.58
C LEU A 173 3.06 -13.35 -17.96
N GLU A 174 2.76 -13.11 -19.22
CA GLU A 174 1.42 -13.27 -19.80
C GLU A 174 1.38 -14.60 -20.54
N ILE A 175 0.36 -15.40 -20.27
CA ILE A 175 0.16 -16.74 -20.80
C ILE A 175 -1.12 -16.71 -21.64
N GLU A 176 -1.03 -17.16 -22.89
CA GLU A 176 -2.16 -17.23 -23.84
C GLU A 176 -2.92 -15.89 -23.94
N GLU A 177 -2.19 -14.79 -23.95
CA GLU A 177 -2.72 -13.41 -24.08
C GLU A 177 -3.74 -12.99 -23.00
N SER A 178 -3.96 -13.81 -21.98
CA SER A 178 -5.01 -13.58 -20.98
C SER A 178 -4.54 -13.69 -19.54
N LEU A 179 -3.95 -14.80 -19.13
CA LEU A 179 -3.50 -15.02 -17.75
C LEU A 179 -2.16 -14.30 -17.51
N ILE A 180 -2.07 -13.55 -16.44
CA ILE A 180 -0.89 -12.76 -16.07
C ILE A 180 -0.40 -13.21 -14.70
N ILE A 181 0.88 -13.54 -14.61
CA ILE A 181 1.58 -13.75 -13.33
C ILE A 181 2.63 -12.65 -13.21
N SER A 182 2.69 -11.97 -12.08
CA SER A 182 3.60 -10.85 -11.88
C SER A 182 4.40 -10.97 -10.58
N LEU A 183 5.64 -10.49 -10.64
CA LEU A 183 6.50 -10.26 -9.49
C LEU A 183 6.84 -8.77 -9.44
N GLY A 184 6.53 -8.11 -8.33
CA GLY A 184 6.65 -6.66 -8.21
C GLY A 184 7.50 -6.23 -7.02
N TYR A 185 8.05 -5.03 -7.15
CA TYR A 185 8.73 -4.31 -6.09
C TYR A 185 8.20 -2.89 -6.02
N THR A 186 7.85 -2.46 -4.81
CA THR A 186 7.32 -1.12 -4.54
C THR A 186 8.26 -0.37 -3.62
N LEU A 187 8.54 0.89 -3.98
CA LEU A 187 9.22 1.88 -3.16
C LEU A 187 8.25 3.04 -2.88
N SER A 188 8.10 3.46 -1.62
CA SER A 188 7.14 4.49 -1.25
C SER A 188 7.64 5.36 -0.10
N ASN A 189 7.05 6.54 0.05
CA ASN A 189 7.18 7.37 1.23
C ASN A 189 6.04 7.14 2.25
N LEU A 190 5.18 6.14 2.01
CA LEU A 190 4.08 5.78 2.90
C LEU A 190 4.59 5.45 4.31
N ASP A 191 4.02 6.13 5.32
CA ASP A 191 4.11 5.71 6.71
C ASP A 191 2.74 5.21 7.18
N PRO A 192 2.52 3.90 7.24
CA PRO A 192 1.23 3.33 7.63
C PRO A 192 0.85 3.65 9.09
N TYR A 193 1.78 4.18 9.87
CA TYR A 193 1.58 4.56 11.28
C TYR A 193 1.64 6.07 11.52
N SER A 194 1.62 6.90 10.47
CA SER A 194 1.79 8.36 10.58
C SER A 194 0.83 9.00 11.60
N GLY A 195 -0.47 8.69 11.52
CA GLY A 195 -1.46 9.23 12.45
C GLY A 195 -1.24 8.80 13.90
N VAL A 196 -0.75 7.57 14.11
CA VAL A 196 -0.51 7.06 15.47
C VAL A 196 0.74 7.67 16.08
N ARG A 197 1.82 7.87 15.28
CA ARG A 197 3.07 8.49 15.78
C ARG A 197 2.88 9.90 16.31
N GLU A 198 2.01 10.67 15.69
CA GLU A 198 1.74 12.06 16.03
C GLU A 198 0.68 12.19 17.12
N THR A 199 0.09 11.07 17.57
CA THR A 199 -0.90 11.09 18.62
C THR A 199 -0.23 11.37 19.96
N VAL A 200 -0.63 12.45 20.60
CA VAL A 200 -0.22 12.80 21.95
C VAL A 200 -1.21 12.20 22.93
N PHE A 201 -0.71 11.44 23.88
CA PHE A 201 -1.48 10.82 24.91
C PHE A 201 -0.84 11.09 26.27
N ASP A 202 -1.63 11.57 27.22
CA ASP A 202 -1.19 11.89 28.59
C ASP A 202 0.13 12.70 28.62
N GLY A 203 0.27 13.67 27.66
CA GLY A 203 1.44 14.52 27.50
C GLY A 203 2.65 13.84 26.82
N ASN A 204 2.55 12.57 26.44
CA ASN A 204 3.61 11.83 25.78
C ASN A 204 3.19 11.43 24.35
N MET A 205 4.16 11.43 23.43
CA MET A 205 3.96 10.82 22.10
C MET A 205 4.03 9.30 22.21
N LEU A 206 3.16 8.62 21.46
CA LEU A 206 3.18 7.19 21.37
C LEU A 206 4.46 6.71 20.67
N ASN A 207 5.25 5.90 21.36
CA ASN A 207 6.51 5.39 20.83
C ASN A 207 6.30 4.13 19.98
N LEU A 208 6.03 4.30 18.70
CA LEU A 208 5.92 3.21 17.72
C LEU A 208 7.24 2.89 16.98
N GLY A 209 8.35 3.26 17.57
CA GLY A 209 9.65 3.14 16.92
C GLY A 209 9.89 4.23 15.87
N LYS A 210 11.06 4.23 15.24
CA LYS A 210 11.44 5.26 14.27
C LYS A 210 10.71 5.06 12.94
N LYS A 211 10.26 6.17 12.32
CA LYS A 211 9.82 6.19 10.92
C LYS A 211 10.95 5.64 10.04
N ARG A 212 10.65 4.68 9.18
CA ARG A 212 11.60 4.22 8.18
C ARG A 212 11.70 5.25 7.07
N PRO A 213 12.88 5.51 6.50
CA PRO A 213 13.05 6.51 5.45
C PRO A 213 12.28 6.14 4.19
N PHE A 214 12.16 4.85 3.92
CA PHE A 214 11.41 4.32 2.78
C PHE A 214 10.61 3.08 3.16
N PHE A 215 9.43 3.01 2.61
CA PHE A 215 8.60 1.82 2.58
C PHE A 215 9.01 0.98 1.38
N HIS A 216 9.23 -0.29 1.60
CA HIS A 216 9.57 -1.28 0.57
C HIS A 216 8.60 -2.45 0.65
N SER A 217 8.13 -2.93 -0.48
CA SER A 217 7.23 -4.08 -0.54
C SER A 217 7.60 -4.97 -1.74
N LEU A 218 7.56 -6.29 -1.52
CA LEU A 218 7.68 -7.30 -2.56
C LEU A 218 6.32 -7.95 -2.76
N SER A 219 5.87 -8.00 -4.01
CA SER A 219 4.54 -8.53 -4.37
C SER A 219 4.62 -9.66 -5.38
N ILE A 220 3.67 -10.57 -5.28
CA ILE A 220 3.32 -11.54 -6.31
C ILE A 220 1.85 -11.34 -6.67
N GLY A 221 1.54 -11.41 -7.96
CA GLY A 221 0.19 -11.18 -8.45
C GLY A 221 -0.25 -12.17 -9.50
N ILE A 222 -1.55 -12.35 -9.56
CA ILE A 222 -2.23 -13.07 -10.62
C ILE A 222 -3.29 -12.14 -11.22
N GLY A 223 -3.42 -12.14 -12.53
CA GLY A 223 -4.36 -11.27 -13.23
C GLY A 223 -4.93 -11.91 -14.48
N TRP A 224 -5.95 -11.28 -14.99
CA TRP A 224 -6.62 -11.66 -16.22
C TRP A 224 -6.86 -10.45 -17.09
N ARG A 225 -6.62 -10.60 -18.41
CA ARG A 225 -6.83 -9.59 -19.43
C ARG A 225 -8.02 -9.95 -20.31
N PHE A 226 -8.90 -9.00 -20.62
CA PHE A 226 -10.12 -9.22 -21.42
C PHE A 226 -10.58 -7.96 -22.16
#